data_e1967ea34900fbee607a4fc52424ddf3
#
_entry.id   e1967ea34900fbee607a4fc52424ddf3
#
_cell.length_a   1.000
_cell.length_b   1.000
_cell.length_c   1.000
_cell.angle_alpha   90.00
_cell.angle_beta   90.00
_cell.angle_gamma   90.00
#
_symmetry.space_group_name_H-M   'P 1'
#
loop_
_entity.id
_entity.type
_entity.pdbx_description
1 polymer ?
#
loop_
_entity_poly.entity_id
_entity_poly.type
_entity_poly.pdbx_seq_one_letter_code
_entity_poly.pdbx_strand_id
1 'polypeptide(L)'
;AKTGDIGMLNWFALHPTAMNFYNPLISGDHKGYASLQMEQRLGNRYDGEKSFVAAFAQADPGDVTPNTNLNNTGPGETDVETTKIMGERQLEMATKLYDSAQEPLSGTIETRQVYVDLRNYKVSDQFTQADDQTTCPTAYGYSFAGGSTEDGGGHFLFREGMTEQNFILDLLIRWLTGAPKWTQRVKDCQKPKPILLETGSGEPPLQSQIRSVTVALVGQLAILALPAEITTMAGRRLRATVMNALSGRANHVVLAGYSNGYAGYITTPEEYMVQQYEGGHTLHGRWTLPAYQQIVSGLANSLVSGEAAKTNIPYDDWRGKSVETALYAGPRQTLTDDKALGDRFSERLDDKVEYGRGEAVQARFWSHDPTANFRTGNNFLKVQQKKQAGWKTVATDSDWSTTVRWQAKDQGMIATLTWHIDANVENGEYRLMHLGRGPQGNPFKGYSRTIQIK
;
A
#
# COMPACT_ATOMS: atom_id res chain seq x y z
N ALA A 1 15.87 4.75 29.70
CA ALA A 1 14.73 5.14 28.89
C ALA A 1 15.07 6.44 28.17
N LYS A 2 14.91 6.50 26.84
CA LYS A 2 14.98 7.79 26.12
C LYS A 2 13.84 8.66 26.67
N THR A 3 14.16 9.84 27.14
CA THR A 3 13.18 10.84 27.57
C THR A 3 12.71 11.57 26.30
N GLY A 4 11.44 11.38 25.93
CA GLY A 4 10.81 12.05 24.79
C GLY A 4 10.06 11.06 23.88
N ASP A 5 9.26 11.62 23.00
CA ASP A 5 8.47 10.84 22.06
C ASP A 5 9.36 10.21 20.98
N ILE A 6 9.13 8.94 20.70
CA ILE A 6 9.90 8.17 19.72
C ILE A 6 9.14 7.91 18.42
N GLY A 7 7.86 8.22 18.40
CA GLY A 7 7.03 8.02 17.21
C GLY A 7 5.55 8.27 17.46
N MET A 8 4.80 8.28 16.37
CA MET A 8 3.35 8.28 16.37
C MET A 8 2.81 7.27 15.37
N LEU A 9 1.62 6.78 15.63
CA LEU A 9 0.86 5.94 14.72
C LEU A 9 -0.57 6.48 14.65
N ASN A 10 -1.04 6.79 13.45
CA ASN A 10 -2.43 7.15 13.22
C ASN A 10 -3.05 6.26 12.13
N TRP A 11 -4.37 6.24 12.08
CA TRP A 11 -5.15 5.54 11.08
C TRP A 11 -6.11 6.53 10.42
N PHE A 12 -6.04 6.58 9.10
CA PHE A 12 -6.95 7.40 8.30
C PHE A 12 -7.32 6.67 7.01
N ALA A 13 -8.62 6.65 6.71
CA ALA A 13 -9.15 6.00 5.51
C ALA A 13 -8.98 6.92 4.30
N LEU A 14 -8.04 6.59 3.40
CA LEU A 14 -7.89 7.26 2.11
C LEU A 14 -6.98 6.40 1.21
N HIS A 15 -7.48 5.99 0.04
CA HIS A 15 -6.69 5.26 -0.93
C HIS A 15 -5.46 6.06 -1.39
N PRO A 16 -4.27 5.45 -1.49
CA PRO A 16 -3.07 6.11 -2.01
C PRO A 16 -3.07 6.13 -3.54
N THR A 17 -4.10 6.73 -4.13
CA THR A 17 -4.36 6.83 -5.57
C THR A 17 -4.29 8.26 -6.08
N ALA A 18 -3.69 9.19 -5.30
CA ALA A 18 -3.46 10.57 -5.73
C ALA A 18 -2.41 10.64 -6.85
N MET A 19 -1.36 9.82 -6.76
CA MET A 19 -0.45 9.59 -7.89
C MET A 19 -1.12 8.64 -8.88
N ASN A 20 -1.21 9.06 -10.13
CA ASN A 20 -1.86 8.29 -11.18
C ASN A 20 -1.14 6.94 -11.42
N PHE A 21 -1.89 5.90 -11.78
CA PHE A 21 -1.33 4.56 -12.05
C PHE A 21 -0.38 4.51 -13.27
N TYR A 22 -0.35 5.53 -14.11
CA TYR A 22 0.68 5.72 -15.14
C TYR A 22 2.00 6.26 -14.58
N ASN A 23 2.06 6.67 -13.32
CA ASN A 23 3.28 7.15 -12.71
C ASN A 23 4.35 6.03 -12.69
N PRO A 24 5.51 6.24 -13.33
CA PRO A 24 6.56 5.23 -13.40
C PRO A 24 7.49 5.25 -12.16
N LEU A 25 7.22 6.10 -11.18
CA LEU A 25 8.03 6.26 -9.98
C LEU A 25 7.39 5.52 -8.79
N ILE A 26 8.21 4.94 -7.94
CA ILE A 26 7.77 4.44 -6.64
C ILE A 26 7.53 5.65 -5.74
N SER A 27 6.34 5.74 -5.18
CA SER A 27 5.93 6.83 -4.30
C SER A 27 5.19 6.27 -3.08
N GLY A 28 5.39 6.89 -1.91
CA GLY A 28 4.55 6.65 -0.73
C GLY A 28 3.22 7.39 -0.78
N ASP A 29 2.93 8.08 -1.91
CA ASP A 29 1.74 8.90 -2.11
C ASP A 29 1.52 9.90 -0.96
N HIS A 30 0.32 10.38 -0.74
CA HIS A 30 -0.01 11.36 0.29
C HIS A 30 0.34 10.91 1.72
N LYS A 31 0.29 9.62 2.03
CA LYS A 31 0.68 9.10 3.35
C LYS A 31 2.19 9.17 3.55
N GLY A 32 2.97 8.85 2.52
CA GLY A 32 4.42 9.00 2.55
C GLY A 32 4.85 10.46 2.67
N TYR A 33 4.15 11.37 1.98
CA TYR A 33 4.36 12.82 2.12
C TYR A 33 4.12 13.27 3.57
N ALA A 34 2.97 12.94 4.14
CA ALA A 34 2.62 13.31 5.51
C ALA A 34 3.60 12.74 6.54
N SER A 35 4.01 11.48 6.38
CA SER A 35 5.00 10.82 7.23
C SER A 35 6.33 11.57 7.23
N LEU A 36 6.90 11.84 6.07
CA LEU A 36 8.17 12.56 5.92
C LEU A 36 8.11 13.96 6.56
N GLN A 37 7.03 14.71 6.28
CA GLN A 37 6.86 16.06 6.80
C GLN A 37 6.73 16.08 8.34
N MET A 38 6.01 15.12 8.92
CA MET A 38 5.89 15.00 10.38
C MET A 38 7.23 14.65 11.04
N GLU A 39 7.97 13.70 10.45
CA GLU A 39 9.29 13.32 10.94
C GLU A 39 10.30 14.49 10.89
N GLN A 40 10.28 15.28 9.81
CA GLN A 40 11.13 16.46 9.66
C GLN A 40 10.75 17.56 10.67
N ARG A 41 9.45 17.79 10.87
CA ARG A 41 8.93 18.73 11.89
C ARG A 41 9.42 18.38 13.28
N LEU A 42 9.46 17.08 13.63
CA LEU A 42 9.89 16.61 14.95
C LEU A 42 11.41 16.37 15.06
N GLY A 43 12.17 16.90 14.12
CA GLY A 43 13.60 17.07 14.25
C GLY A 43 14.46 16.00 13.60
N ASN A 44 13.88 15.04 12.84
CA ASN A 44 14.70 14.13 12.06
C ASN A 44 15.57 14.89 11.05
N ARG A 45 16.79 14.43 10.87
CA ARG A 45 17.78 15.01 9.95
C ARG A 45 18.33 13.91 9.03
N TYR A 46 18.71 14.27 7.80
CA TYR A 46 19.21 13.33 6.80
C TYR A 46 20.48 12.59 7.21
N ASP A 47 21.40 13.27 7.87
CA ASP A 47 22.69 12.71 8.31
C ASP A 47 22.74 12.47 9.83
N GLY A 48 21.61 12.58 10.53
CA GLY A 48 21.47 12.34 11.96
C GLY A 48 20.81 11.00 12.29
N GLU A 49 20.79 10.66 13.58
CA GLU A 49 19.92 9.58 14.04
C GLU A 49 18.47 9.96 13.78
N LYS A 50 17.71 9.02 13.18
CA LYS A 50 16.25 9.14 13.11
C LYS A 50 15.70 8.88 14.50
N SER A 51 15.27 9.96 15.17
CA SER A 51 14.80 9.90 16.56
C SER A 51 13.29 9.71 16.67
N PHE A 52 12.55 9.95 15.60
CA PHE A 52 11.09 9.89 15.56
C PHE A 52 10.61 9.13 14.33
N VAL A 53 9.54 8.32 14.48
CA VAL A 53 8.88 7.61 13.39
C VAL A 53 7.41 8.04 13.33
N ALA A 54 6.97 8.56 12.18
CA ALA A 54 5.57 8.91 11.95
C ALA A 54 4.92 7.89 11.02
N ALA A 55 4.05 7.04 11.55
CA ALA A 55 3.32 6.05 10.76
C ALA A 55 1.90 6.55 10.45
N PHE A 56 1.63 6.77 9.15
CA PHE A 56 0.32 7.10 8.60
C PHE A 56 -0.32 5.84 8.02
N ALA A 57 -0.99 5.07 8.88
CA ALA A 57 -1.57 3.79 8.53
C ALA A 57 -2.93 3.93 7.82
N GLN A 58 -3.31 2.87 7.11
CA GLN A 58 -4.63 2.76 6.48
C GLN A 58 -5.66 2.24 7.49
N ALA A 59 -6.87 2.78 7.41
CA ALA A 59 -8.02 2.29 8.17
C ALA A 59 -8.95 1.44 7.28
N ASP A 60 -10.12 1.95 6.96
CA ASP A 60 -11.17 1.35 6.14
C ASP A 60 -11.38 2.16 4.83
N PRO A 61 -10.45 2.10 3.86
CA PRO A 61 -10.42 2.99 2.71
C PRO A 61 -11.23 2.50 1.50
N GLY A 62 -11.92 1.36 1.60
CA GLY A 62 -12.47 0.64 0.45
C GLY A 62 -13.25 1.50 -0.55
N ASP A 63 -13.99 2.48 -0.07
CA ASP A 63 -14.80 3.42 -0.85
C ASP A 63 -14.36 4.89 -0.66
N VAL A 64 -13.07 5.15 -0.34
CA VAL A 64 -12.56 6.51 -0.06
C VAL A 64 -11.37 6.83 -0.95
N THR A 65 -11.56 7.77 -1.88
CA THR A 65 -10.56 8.20 -2.85
C THR A 65 -10.08 9.64 -2.65
N PRO A 66 -8.83 9.98 -2.98
CA PRO A 66 -8.34 11.34 -3.08
C PRO A 66 -8.79 12.05 -4.37
N ASN A 67 -9.33 11.30 -5.35
CA ASN A 67 -9.69 11.80 -6.67
C ASN A 67 -11.09 12.46 -6.66
N THR A 68 -11.20 13.58 -5.94
CA THR A 68 -12.46 14.27 -5.62
C THR A 68 -13.18 14.88 -6.81
N ASN A 69 -12.54 14.92 -8.00
CA ASN A 69 -13.19 15.38 -9.23
C ASN A 69 -13.94 14.25 -9.96
N LEU A 70 -13.93 13.02 -9.44
CA LEU A 70 -14.63 11.83 -9.95
C LEU A 70 -14.25 11.44 -11.40
N ASN A 71 -13.04 11.75 -11.82
CA ASN A 71 -12.51 11.49 -13.16
C ASN A 71 -11.03 11.10 -13.14
N ASN A 72 -10.60 10.41 -12.10
CA ASN A 72 -9.20 10.06 -11.84
C ASN A 72 -8.30 11.29 -11.62
N THR A 73 -8.87 12.40 -11.17
CA THR A 73 -8.13 13.60 -10.78
C THR A 73 -8.60 14.13 -9.42
N GLY A 74 -7.67 14.68 -8.67
CA GLY A 74 -7.92 15.28 -7.36
C GLY A 74 -7.93 16.82 -7.41
N PRO A 75 -7.78 17.48 -6.26
CA PRO A 75 -7.89 18.93 -6.13
C PRO A 75 -6.70 19.71 -6.72
N GLY A 76 -5.58 19.08 -7.04
CA GLY A 76 -4.42 19.73 -7.65
C GLY A 76 -4.52 19.75 -9.18
N GLU A 77 -3.71 20.59 -9.83
CA GLU A 77 -3.59 20.63 -11.30
C GLU A 77 -2.85 19.41 -11.84
N THR A 78 -2.02 18.78 -11.00
CA THR A 78 -1.27 17.55 -11.31
C THR A 78 -1.49 16.52 -10.21
N ASP A 79 -1.18 15.25 -10.50
CA ASP A 79 -1.20 14.17 -9.53
C ASP A 79 -0.21 14.41 -8.37
N VAL A 80 0.97 14.97 -8.66
CA VAL A 80 1.97 15.37 -7.65
C VAL A 80 1.39 16.43 -6.71
N GLU A 81 0.70 17.43 -7.24
CA GLU A 81 0.08 18.47 -6.43
C GLU A 81 -1.09 17.95 -5.61
N THR A 82 -1.94 17.11 -6.21
CA THR A 82 -3.01 16.39 -5.49
C THR A 82 -2.43 15.59 -4.32
N THR A 83 -1.34 14.88 -4.55
CA THR A 83 -0.66 14.10 -3.50
C THR A 83 -0.19 14.97 -2.34
N LYS A 84 0.43 16.12 -2.63
CA LYS A 84 0.85 17.09 -1.60
C LYS A 84 -0.34 17.63 -0.81
N ILE A 85 -1.38 18.11 -1.51
CA ILE A 85 -2.60 18.65 -0.86
C ILE A 85 -3.23 17.62 0.07
N MET A 86 -3.39 16.37 -0.39
CA MET A 86 -3.98 15.31 0.42
C MET A 86 -3.09 14.88 1.57
N GLY A 87 -1.76 14.92 1.38
CA GLY A 87 -0.79 14.68 2.44
C GLY A 87 -0.80 15.80 3.50
N GLU A 88 -0.86 17.05 3.09
CA GLU A 88 -0.94 18.21 3.99
C GLU A 88 -2.20 18.20 4.85
N ARG A 89 -3.37 17.86 4.28
CA ARG A 89 -4.63 17.75 5.04
C ARG A 89 -4.53 16.67 6.13
N GLN A 90 -3.92 15.52 5.82
CA GLN A 90 -3.69 14.47 6.82
C GLN A 90 -2.67 14.91 7.88
N LEU A 91 -1.56 15.53 7.46
CA LEU A 91 -0.53 16.05 8.34
C LEU A 91 -1.09 17.09 9.32
N GLU A 92 -1.90 18.03 8.83
CA GLU A 92 -2.52 19.05 9.67
C GLU A 92 -3.37 18.44 10.78
N MET A 93 -4.25 17.49 10.43
CA MET A 93 -5.09 16.84 11.43
C MET A 93 -4.28 15.96 12.38
N ALA A 94 -3.33 15.17 11.86
CA ALA A 94 -2.46 14.34 12.68
C ALA A 94 -1.63 15.18 13.66
N THR A 95 -1.15 16.35 13.22
CA THR A 95 -0.44 17.31 14.07
C THR A 95 -1.33 17.83 15.20
N LYS A 96 -2.56 18.26 14.90
CA LYS A 96 -3.52 18.73 15.93
C LYS A 96 -3.78 17.64 16.98
N LEU A 97 -4.00 16.41 16.52
CA LEU A 97 -4.23 15.27 17.42
C LEU A 97 -2.99 14.95 18.26
N TYR A 98 -1.80 14.98 17.66
CA TYR A 98 -0.53 14.74 18.35
C TYR A 98 -0.28 15.79 19.44
N ASP A 99 -0.44 17.08 19.10
CA ASP A 99 -0.21 18.20 20.02
C ASP A 99 -1.26 18.22 21.17
N SER A 100 -2.44 17.64 20.97
CA SER A 100 -3.53 17.60 21.96
C SER A 100 -3.68 16.27 22.69
N ALA A 101 -2.89 15.24 22.34
CA ALA A 101 -3.01 13.90 22.93
C ALA A 101 -2.64 13.92 24.42
N GLN A 102 -3.61 13.58 25.28
CA GLN A 102 -3.43 13.58 26.74
C GLN A 102 -3.91 12.30 27.41
N GLU A 103 -4.67 11.45 26.70
CA GLU A 103 -5.17 10.20 27.24
C GLU A 103 -4.07 9.12 27.19
N PRO A 104 -3.54 8.69 28.36
CA PRO A 104 -2.54 7.64 28.39
C PRO A 104 -3.21 6.29 28.10
N LEU A 105 -2.55 5.46 27.29
CA LEU A 105 -2.91 4.05 27.19
C LEU A 105 -2.38 3.32 28.44
N SER A 106 -3.28 2.69 29.18
CA SER A 106 -2.97 1.97 30.41
C SER A 106 -3.61 0.60 30.44
N GLY A 107 -2.91 -0.39 30.96
CA GLY A 107 -3.39 -1.77 31.06
C GLY A 107 -2.44 -2.75 30.36
N THR A 108 -2.98 -3.93 30.05
CA THR A 108 -2.25 -5.03 29.42
C THR A 108 -2.16 -4.88 27.91
N ILE A 109 -1.17 -5.53 27.30
CA ILE A 109 -1.09 -5.77 25.85
C ILE A 109 -1.49 -7.23 25.65
N GLU A 110 -2.58 -7.43 24.92
CA GLU A 110 -3.13 -8.75 24.63
C GLU A 110 -3.48 -8.88 23.15
N THR A 111 -3.37 -10.06 22.60
CA THR A 111 -3.75 -10.31 21.21
C THR A 111 -4.40 -11.66 21.02
N ARG A 112 -5.31 -11.74 20.08
CA ARG A 112 -5.85 -12.98 19.52
C ARG A 112 -5.75 -12.92 18.01
N GLN A 113 -5.12 -13.92 17.45
CA GLN A 113 -4.97 -14.10 16.02
C GLN A 113 -5.40 -15.51 15.64
N VAL A 114 -6.11 -15.63 14.53
CA VAL A 114 -6.49 -16.91 13.94
C VAL A 114 -6.26 -16.88 12.43
N TYR A 115 -6.06 -18.08 11.88
CA TYR A 115 -6.15 -18.35 10.45
C TYR A 115 -7.46 -19.09 10.19
N VAL A 116 -8.25 -18.60 9.24
CA VAL A 116 -9.59 -19.13 8.92
C VAL A 116 -9.70 -19.36 7.42
N ASP A 117 -10.13 -20.56 7.03
CA ASP A 117 -10.54 -20.82 5.63
C ASP A 117 -11.90 -20.17 5.40
N LEU A 118 -11.92 -19.14 4.55
CA LEU A 118 -13.14 -18.46 4.14
C LEU A 118 -13.82 -19.12 2.91
N ARG A 119 -13.31 -20.23 2.44
CA ARG A 119 -13.98 -21.02 1.39
C ARG A 119 -15.13 -21.83 1.99
N ASN A 120 -16.38 -21.42 1.70
CA ASN A 120 -17.60 -22.03 2.25
C ASN A 120 -17.67 -21.96 3.80
N TYR A 121 -17.15 -20.89 4.41
CA TYR A 121 -17.24 -20.67 5.84
C TYR A 121 -18.70 -20.46 6.24
N LYS A 122 -19.18 -21.24 7.19
CA LYS A 122 -20.56 -21.16 7.66
C LYS A 122 -20.74 -19.94 8.58
N VAL A 123 -21.67 -19.07 8.18
CA VAL A 123 -22.00 -17.84 8.91
C VAL A 123 -23.31 -18.02 9.65
N SER A 124 -23.33 -17.71 10.93
CA SER A 124 -24.52 -17.79 11.76
C SER A 124 -25.59 -16.79 11.30
N ASP A 125 -26.86 -17.17 11.47
CA ASP A 125 -28.06 -16.36 11.26
C ASP A 125 -28.05 -15.04 12.04
N GLN A 126 -27.40 -15.03 13.22
CA GLN A 126 -27.17 -13.82 14.02
C GLN A 126 -26.51 -12.69 13.20
N PHE A 127 -25.62 -13.02 12.26
CA PHE A 127 -24.89 -12.06 11.46
C PHE A 127 -25.47 -11.87 10.05
N THR A 128 -26.15 -12.88 9.50
CA THR A 128 -26.72 -12.86 8.16
C THR A 128 -28.19 -12.50 8.12
N GLN A 129 -28.90 -12.67 9.24
CA GLN A 129 -30.37 -12.62 9.33
C GLN A 129 -31.06 -13.60 8.36
N ALA A 130 -30.37 -14.68 7.98
CA ALA A 130 -30.84 -15.73 7.09
C ALA A 130 -30.14 -17.04 7.42
N ASP A 131 -30.89 -18.16 7.29
CA ASP A 131 -30.39 -19.48 7.59
C ASP A 131 -29.41 -20.01 6.55
N ASP A 132 -28.49 -20.90 6.99
CA ASP A 132 -27.58 -21.70 6.17
C ASP A 132 -26.69 -20.90 5.18
N GLN A 133 -26.32 -19.68 5.55
CA GLN A 133 -25.47 -18.85 4.71
C GLN A 133 -23.98 -19.24 4.85
N THR A 134 -23.27 -19.17 3.72
CA THR A 134 -21.83 -19.42 3.66
C THR A 134 -21.12 -18.39 2.80
N THR A 135 -19.83 -18.18 3.06
CA THR A 135 -18.95 -17.49 2.10
C THR A 135 -18.64 -18.39 0.91
N CYS A 136 -17.99 -17.83 -0.11
CA CYS A 136 -17.71 -18.49 -1.38
C CYS A 136 -16.20 -18.72 -1.59
N PRO A 137 -15.81 -19.69 -2.45
CA PRO A 137 -14.49 -19.70 -3.05
C PRO A 137 -14.22 -18.37 -3.76
N THR A 138 -12.96 -17.87 -3.71
CA THR A 138 -12.62 -16.56 -4.25
C THR A 138 -12.89 -16.45 -5.75
N ALA A 139 -13.52 -15.34 -6.14
CA ALA A 139 -13.74 -14.97 -7.54
C ALA A 139 -13.80 -13.46 -7.73
N TYR A 140 -13.18 -12.97 -8.82
CA TYR A 140 -13.31 -11.60 -9.29
C TYR A 140 -14.57 -11.45 -10.14
N GLY A 141 -15.24 -10.30 -10.02
CA GLY A 141 -16.39 -9.94 -10.84
C GLY A 141 -16.01 -9.12 -12.08
N TYR A 142 -16.97 -8.96 -13.01
CA TYR A 142 -16.81 -8.11 -14.20
C TYR A 142 -16.50 -6.66 -13.83
N SER A 143 -17.15 -6.12 -12.79
CA SER A 143 -16.95 -4.75 -12.32
C SER A 143 -15.52 -4.49 -11.82
N PHE A 144 -14.82 -5.51 -11.30
CA PHE A 144 -13.39 -5.40 -11.01
C PHE A 144 -12.56 -5.02 -12.26
N ALA A 145 -12.83 -5.66 -13.40
CA ALA A 145 -12.13 -5.33 -14.64
C ALA A 145 -12.62 -4.00 -15.26
N GLY A 146 -13.79 -3.53 -14.85
CA GLY A 146 -14.34 -2.23 -15.24
C GLY A 146 -13.60 -1.02 -14.64
N GLY A 147 -12.84 -1.24 -13.55
CA GLY A 147 -12.26 -0.15 -12.77
C GLY A 147 -13.33 0.65 -12.02
N SER A 148 -12.95 1.79 -11.46
CA SER A 148 -13.88 2.72 -10.82
C SER A 148 -13.96 4.04 -11.58
N THR A 149 -15.09 4.72 -11.47
CA THR A 149 -15.30 6.04 -12.09
C THR A 149 -14.33 7.07 -11.51
N GLU A 150 -14.05 6.98 -10.22
CA GLU A 150 -13.25 7.94 -9.46
C GLU A 150 -11.75 7.78 -9.70
N ASP A 151 -11.26 6.52 -9.75
CA ASP A 151 -9.81 6.21 -9.77
C ASP A 151 -9.32 5.70 -11.13
N GLY A 152 -10.17 5.76 -12.13
CA GLY A 152 -9.86 5.41 -13.51
C GLY A 152 -10.54 4.13 -13.99
N GLY A 153 -11.00 4.19 -15.24
CA GLY A 153 -11.65 3.07 -15.92
C GLY A 153 -10.69 1.92 -16.19
N GLY A 154 -11.23 0.70 -16.14
CA GLY A 154 -10.54 -0.51 -16.49
C GLY A 154 -10.70 -0.88 -17.98
N HIS A 155 -10.89 -2.14 -18.25
CA HIS A 155 -11.03 -2.64 -19.61
C HIS A 155 -12.38 -2.28 -20.20
N PHE A 156 -12.43 -1.71 -21.40
CA PHE A 156 -13.61 -1.12 -22.05
C PHE A 156 -14.84 -2.07 -22.22
N LEU A 157 -14.66 -3.39 -22.14
CA LEU A 157 -15.74 -4.38 -22.18
C LEU A 157 -16.49 -4.51 -20.86
N PHE A 158 -15.97 -3.97 -19.79
CA PHE A 158 -16.52 -4.08 -18.45
C PHE A 158 -16.83 -2.70 -17.87
N ARG A 159 -17.73 -2.66 -16.91
CA ARG A 159 -18.09 -1.44 -16.17
C ARG A 159 -18.63 -1.78 -14.80
N GLU A 160 -18.64 -0.83 -13.93
CA GLU A 160 -19.30 -0.92 -12.63
C GLU A 160 -20.80 -1.20 -12.78
N GLY A 161 -21.39 -1.84 -11.78
CA GLY A 161 -22.81 -2.17 -11.74
C GLY A 161 -23.24 -3.33 -12.63
N MET A 162 -22.31 -4.04 -13.28
CA MET A 162 -22.66 -5.24 -14.06
C MET A 162 -23.05 -6.38 -13.12
N THR A 163 -24.30 -6.84 -13.23
CA THR A 163 -24.86 -7.94 -12.43
C THR A 163 -25.26 -9.16 -13.26
N GLU A 164 -25.16 -9.07 -14.60
CA GLU A 164 -25.55 -10.14 -15.50
C GLU A 164 -24.33 -10.79 -16.16
N GLN A 165 -24.30 -12.13 -16.12
CA GLN A 165 -23.29 -12.91 -16.79
C GLN A 165 -23.50 -12.86 -18.31
N ASN A 166 -22.45 -12.56 -19.08
CA ASN A 166 -22.49 -12.54 -20.54
C ASN A 166 -21.75 -13.75 -21.12
N PHE A 167 -22.46 -14.62 -21.80
CA PHE A 167 -21.92 -15.87 -22.36
C PHE A 167 -20.77 -15.63 -23.35
N ILE A 168 -20.84 -14.59 -24.18
CA ILE A 168 -19.82 -14.29 -25.19
C ILE A 168 -18.54 -13.81 -24.47
N LEU A 169 -18.69 -12.95 -23.47
CA LEU A 169 -17.55 -12.51 -22.65
C LEU A 169 -16.93 -13.68 -21.91
N ASP A 170 -17.71 -14.57 -21.34
CA ASP A 170 -17.21 -15.77 -20.66
C ASP A 170 -16.37 -16.65 -21.60
N LEU A 171 -16.83 -16.85 -22.82
CA LEU A 171 -16.10 -17.64 -23.80
C LEU A 171 -14.77 -16.98 -24.18
N LEU A 172 -14.80 -15.67 -24.40
CA LEU A 172 -13.60 -14.88 -24.73
C LEU A 172 -12.58 -14.90 -23.59
N ILE A 173 -13.02 -14.63 -22.36
CA ILE A 173 -12.16 -14.65 -21.17
C ILE A 173 -11.48 -16.00 -21.01
N ARG A 174 -12.25 -17.07 -21.10
CA ARG A 174 -11.73 -18.44 -20.96
C ARG A 174 -10.77 -18.81 -22.08
N TRP A 175 -11.01 -18.36 -23.29
CA TRP A 175 -10.09 -18.56 -24.41
C TRP A 175 -8.77 -17.80 -24.18
N LEU A 176 -8.82 -16.56 -23.68
CA LEU A 176 -7.63 -15.75 -23.41
C LEU A 176 -6.85 -16.21 -22.19
N THR A 177 -7.52 -16.67 -21.15
CA THR A 177 -6.88 -17.02 -19.87
C THR A 177 -6.58 -18.50 -19.71
N GLY A 178 -7.15 -19.35 -20.55
CA GLY A 178 -7.11 -20.81 -20.36
C GLY A 178 -7.91 -21.29 -19.14
N ALA A 179 -8.71 -20.41 -18.52
CA ALA A 179 -9.42 -20.72 -17.29
C ALA A 179 -10.46 -21.85 -17.52
N PRO A 180 -10.63 -22.78 -16.55
CA PRO A 180 -11.62 -23.82 -16.62
C PRO A 180 -13.04 -23.24 -16.58
N LYS A 181 -14.04 -24.07 -16.95
CA LYS A 181 -15.45 -23.66 -16.82
C LYS A 181 -15.81 -23.54 -15.35
N TRP A 182 -16.34 -22.38 -14.96
CA TRP A 182 -16.81 -22.15 -13.60
C TRP A 182 -17.96 -23.09 -13.23
N THR A 183 -17.90 -23.62 -12.00
CA THR A 183 -18.94 -24.51 -11.52
C THR A 183 -20.23 -23.75 -11.26
N GLN A 184 -21.38 -24.41 -11.45
CA GLN A 184 -22.68 -23.80 -11.14
C GLN A 184 -22.75 -23.39 -9.65
N ARG A 185 -22.17 -24.19 -8.78
CA ARG A 185 -22.09 -23.91 -7.34
C ARG A 185 -21.42 -22.58 -7.04
N VAL A 186 -20.27 -22.26 -7.68
CA VAL A 186 -19.56 -20.98 -7.46
C VAL A 186 -20.38 -19.82 -8.04
N LYS A 187 -20.98 -20.01 -9.23
CA LYS A 187 -21.88 -19.01 -9.82
C LYS A 187 -23.05 -18.67 -8.89
N ASP A 188 -23.70 -19.68 -8.32
CA ASP A 188 -24.83 -19.47 -7.41
C ASP A 188 -24.41 -18.81 -6.10
N CYS A 189 -23.26 -19.19 -5.56
CA CYS A 189 -22.70 -18.61 -4.35
C CYS A 189 -22.35 -17.13 -4.52
N GLN A 190 -21.76 -16.75 -5.67
CA GLN A 190 -21.26 -15.39 -5.94
C GLN A 190 -22.35 -14.42 -6.45
N LYS A 191 -23.63 -14.87 -6.63
CA LYS A 191 -24.71 -13.99 -7.10
C LYS A 191 -24.86 -12.72 -6.26
N PRO A 192 -25.13 -11.55 -6.89
CA PRO A 192 -25.38 -11.30 -8.31
C PRO A 192 -24.10 -11.08 -9.15
N LYS A 193 -22.90 -11.28 -8.59
CA LYS A 193 -21.62 -11.06 -9.25
C LYS A 193 -21.46 -11.92 -10.51
N PRO A 194 -21.33 -11.34 -11.72
CA PRO A 194 -20.88 -12.06 -12.89
C PRO A 194 -19.39 -12.34 -12.77
N ILE A 195 -18.99 -13.60 -12.86
CA ILE A 195 -17.62 -14.03 -12.60
C ILE A 195 -16.72 -13.72 -13.80
N LEU A 196 -15.67 -12.95 -13.53
CA LEU A 196 -14.57 -12.70 -14.46
C LEU A 196 -13.53 -13.83 -14.39
N LEU A 197 -13.04 -14.10 -13.19
CA LEU A 197 -12.01 -15.08 -12.93
C LEU A 197 -12.23 -15.74 -11.56
N GLU A 198 -12.39 -17.05 -11.56
CA GLU A 198 -12.42 -17.86 -10.35
C GLU A 198 -11.00 -18.23 -9.94
N THR A 199 -10.62 -17.87 -8.73
CA THR A 199 -9.26 -18.08 -8.21
C THR A 199 -9.21 -19.07 -7.05
N GLY A 200 -10.37 -19.51 -6.56
CA GLY A 200 -10.48 -20.31 -5.34
C GLY A 200 -10.66 -21.82 -5.55
N SER A 201 -10.93 -22.29 -6.76
CA SER A 201 -11.30 -23.71 -7.01
C SER A 201 -10.17 -24.62 -7.47
N GLY A 202 -8.99 -24.09 -7.75
CA GLY A 202 -7.82 -24.89 -8.16
C GLY A 202 -7.19 -25.66 -6.99
N GLU A 203 -6.39 -26.67 -7.30
CA GLU A 203 -5.52 -27.39 -6.35
C GLU A 203 -4.05 -27.35 -6.81
N PRO A 204 -3.22 -26.48 -6.27
CA PRO A 204 -3.54 -25.42 -5.30
C PRO A 204 -4.37 -24.29 -5.91
N PRO A 205 -5.13 -23.54 -5.10
CA PRO A 205 -5.89 -22.40 -5.59
C PRO A 205 -4.92 -21.28 -6.04
N LEU A 206 -5.32 -20.47 -7.03
CA LEU A 206 -4.54 -19.31 -7.49
C LEU A 206 -4.39 -18.24 -6.39
N GLN A 207 -5.32 -18.22 -5.45
CA GLN A 207 -5.32 -17.33 -4.30
C GLN A 207 -5.61 -18.12 -3.03
N SER A 208 -4.84 -17.91 -1.95
CA SER A 208 -5.13 -18.55 -0.67
C SER A 208 -6.56 -18.25 -0.22
N GLN A 209 -7.23 -19.26 0.30
CA GLN A 209 -8.55 -19.13 0.92
C GLN A 209 -8.45 -18.89 2.42
N ILE A 210 -7.26 -19.10 2.98
CA ILE A 210 -6.98 -18.96 4.40
C ILE A 210 -6.59 -17.51 4.69
N ARG A 211 -7.28 -16.89 5.64
CA ARG A 211 -7.11 -15.48 6.00
C ARG A 211 -6.70 -15.33 7.45
N SER A 212 -5.76 -14.41 7.68
CA SER A 212 -5.34 -14.01 9.03
C SER A 212 -6.28 -12.93 9.55
N VAL A 213 -6.81 -13.12 10.77
CA VAL A 213 -7.64 -12.13 11.45
C VAL A 213 -7.09 -11.92 12.84
N THR A 214 -6.89 -10.65 13.24
CA THR A 214 -6.30 -10.31 14.53
C THR A 214 -7.13 -9.24 15.24
N VAL A 215 -7.35 -9.43 16.54
CA VAL A 215 -7.81 -8.40 17.48
C VAL A 215 -6.75 -8.25 18.56
N ALA A 216 -6.19 -7.05 18.69
CA ALA A 216 -5.21 -6.71 19.70
C ALA A 216 -5.74 -5.62 20.63
N LEU A 217 -5.42 -5.70 21.92
CA LEU A 217 -5.65 -4.66 22.91
C LEU A 217 -4.31 -4.07 23.35
N VAL A 218 -4.24 -2.75 23.38
CA VAL A 218 -3.15 -1.98 23.97
C VAL A 218 -3.81 -1.07 25.01
N GLY A 219 -3.90 -1.55 26.24
CA GLY A 219 -4.75 -0.91 27.24
C GLY A 219 -6.21 -0.85 26.78
N GLN A 220 -6.78 0.36 26.73
CA GLN A 220 -8.17 0.61 26.31
C GLN A 220 -8.34 0.83 24.79
N LEU A 221 -7.28 0.69 23.98
CA LEU A 221 -7.32 0.75 22.53
C LEU A 221 -7.39 -0.66 21.95
N ALA A 222 -8.44 -0.97 21.18
CA ALA A 222 -8.52 -2.17 20.37
C ALA A 222 -8.09 -1.89 18.92
N ILE A 223 -7.22 -2.75 18.38
CA ILE A 223 -6.76 -2.71 17.00
C ILE A 223 -7.30 -3.96 16.31
N LEU A 224 -8.13 -3.74 15.28
CA LEU A 224 -8.67 -4.81 14.43
C LEU A 224 -7.89 -4.86 13.13
N ALA A 225 -7.06 -5.88 12.96
CA ALA A 225 -6.21 -6.05 11.78
C ALA A 225 -6.80 -7.10 10.82
N LEU A 226 -7.13 -6.64 9.59
CA LEU A 226 -7.77 -7.44 8.54
C LEU A 226 -7.00 -7.34 7.22
N PRO A 227 -6.93 -8.44 6.43
CA PRO A 227 -6.15 -8.49 5.20
C PRO A 227 -6.94 -7.97 3.98
N ALA A 228 -7.64 -6.85 4.11
CA ALA A 228 -8.56 -6.39 3.07
C ALA A 228 -8.74 -4.88 3.06
N GLU A 229 -9.36 -4.39 1.97
CA GLU A 229 -9.87 -3.04 1.81
C GLU A 229 -11.33 -2.99 2.26
N ILE A 230 -11.57 -2.33 3.37
CA ILE A 230 -12.86 -2.34 4.03
C ILE A 230 -13.61 -1.07 3.63
N THR A 231 -14.87 -1.17 3.17
CA THR A 231 -15.69 0.01 2.90
C THR A 231 -16.08 0.73 4.20
N THR A 232 -16.37 2.01 4.11
CA THR A 232 -16.71 2.86 5.27
C THR A 232 -17.84 2.25 6.11
N MET A 233 -18.91 1.75 5.47
CA MET A 233 -20.02 1.16 6.22
C MET A 233 -19.70 -0.22 6.79
N ALA A 234 -18.94 -1.04 6.06
CA ALA A 234 -18.43 -2.29 6.59
C ALA A 234 -17.51 -2.05 7.81
N GLY A 235 -16.66 -1.03 7.75
CA GLY A 235 -15.78 -0.63 8.85
C GLY A 235 -16.56 -0.18 10.10
N ARG A 236 -17.61 0.61 9.94
CA ARG A 236 -18.48 1.00 11.05
C ARG A 236 -19.13 -0.20 11.73
N ARG A 237 -19.64 -1.17 10.95
CA ARG A 237 -20.22 -2.41 11.46
C ARG A 237 -19.20 -3.27 12.21
N LEU A 238 -17.98 -3.39 11.68
CA LEU A 238 -16.89 -4.13 12.34
C LEU A 238 -16.46 -3.47 13.66
N ARG A 239 -16.29 -2.14 13.70
CA ARG A 239 -15.99 -1.41 14.95
C ARG A 239 -17.08 -1.65 16.01
N ALA A 240 -18.35 -1.51 15.63
CA ALA A 240 -19.46 -1.76 16.55
C ALA A 240 -19.46 -3.20 17.05
N THR A 241 -19.22 -4.19 16.19
CA THR A 241 -19.16 -5.60 16.57
C THR A 241 -18.05 -5.86 17.62
N VAL A 242 -16.83 -5.34 17.38
CA VAL A 242 -15.70 -5.52 18.31
C VAL A 242 -15.94 -4.76 19.62
N MET A 243 -16.42 -3.51 19.54
CA MET A 243 -16.71 -2.70 20.73
C MET A 243 -17.71 -3.40 21.65
N ASN A 244 -18.81 -3.92 21.09
CA ASN A 244 -19.83 -4.63 21.84
C ASN A 244 -19.28 -5.93 22.46
N ALA A 245 -18.50 -6.70 21.70
CA ALA A 245 -17.96 -7.97 22.16
C ALA A 245 -16.87 -7.81 23.25
N LEU A 246 -16.14 -6.70 23.26
CA LEU A 246 -15.13 -6.39 24.28
C LEU A 246 -15.73 -5.97 25.62
N SER A 247 -17.04 -5.73 25.71
CA SER A 247 -17.77 -5.50 26.96
C SER A 247 -17.14 -4.44 27.88
N GLY A 248 -16.71 -3.31 27.31
CA GLY A 248 -16.11 -2.19 28.06
C GLY A 248 -14.60 -2.29 28.30
N ARG A 249 -13.92 -3.32 27.80
CA ARG A 249 -12.44 -3.40 27.87
C ARG A 249 -11.73 -2.43 26.95
N ALA A 250 -12.41 -1.85 25.96
CA ALA A 250 -11.86 -0.85 25.05
C ALA A 250 -12.76 0.37 25.01
N ASN A 251 -12.14 1.56 24.97
CA ASN A 251 -12.81 2.85 24.72
C ASN A 251 -12.77 3.22 23.25
N HIS A 252 -11.74 2.72 22.54
CA HIS A 252 -11.47 3.04 21.14
C HIS A 252 -11.25 1.74 20.37
N VAL A 253 -11.78 1.69 19.14
CA VAL A 253 -11.52 0.61 18.17
C VAL A 253 -11.06 1.24 16.86
N VAL A 254 -9.86 0.89 16.44
CA VAL A 254 -9.31 1.27 15.13
C VAL A 254 -9.25 0.06 14.20
N LEU A 255 -9.44 0.30 12.92
CA LEU A 255 -9.23 -0.69 11.88
C LEU A 255 -7.82 -0.51 11.29
N ALA A 256 -7.14 -1.61 11.06
CA ALA A 256 -5.89 -1.68 10.32
C ALA A 256 -6.13 -2.59 9.10
N GLY A 257 -6.52 -1.99 7.99
CA GLY A 257 -6.66 -2.68 6.70
C GLY A 257 -5.32 -3.15 6.16
N TYR A 258 -5.32 -3.97 5.12
CA TYR A 258 -4.13 -4.54 4.44
C TYR A 258 -3.18 -5.31 5.38
N SER A 259 -3.67 -5.76 6.53
CA SER A 259 -2.83 -6.39 7.56
C SER A 259 -2.65 -7.88 7.32
N ASN A 260 -1.38 -8.35 7.35
CA ASN A 260 -1.01 -9.77 7.29
C ASN A 260 -1.48 -10.53 6.03
N GLY A 261 -1.63 -9.85 4.92
CA GLY A 261 -2.04 -10.40 3.63
C GLY A 261 -2.98 -9.49 2.86
N TYR A 262 -3.52 -10.03 1.75
CA TYR A 262 -4.47 -9.30 0.93
C TYR A 262 -5.60 -10.23 0.44
N ALA A 263 -6.84 -9.82 0.64
CA ALA A 263 -8.04 -10.61 0.35
C ALA A 263 -9.11 -9.85 -0.46
N GLY A 264 -8.70 -8.81 -1.21
CA GLY A 264 -9.63 -7.93 -1.91
C GLY A 264 -10.42 -7.05 -0.93
N TYR A 265 -11.69 -6.84 -1.23
CA TYR A 265 -12.55 -5.92 -0.48
C TYR A 265 -13.43 -6.64 0.54
N ILE A 266 -13.87 -5.88 1.54
CA ILE A 266 -14.96 -6.23 2.44
C ILE A 266 -16.03 -5.16 2.30
N THR A 267 -17.11 -5.51 1.60
CA THR A 267 -18.32 -4.68 1.44
C THR A 267 -19.40 -5.17 2.40
N THR A 268 -20.38 -4.32 2.67
CA THR A 268 -21.64 -4.78 3.27
C THR A 268 -22.41 -5.68 2.30
N PRO A 269 -23.32 -6.54 2.78
CA PRO A 269 -24.19 -7.32 1.88
C PRO A 269 -24.99 -6.47 0.91
N GLU A 270 -25.34 -5.23 1.29
CA GLU A 270 -26.09 -4.28 0.49
C GLU A 270 -25.22 -3.69 -0.64
N GLU A 271 -24.01 -3.23 -0.33
CA GLU A 271 -23.03 -2.76 -1.31
C GLU A 271 -22.65 -3.86 -2.31
N TYR A 272 -22.49 -5.09 -1.82
CA TYR A 272 -22.22 -6.24 -2.69
C TYR A 272 -23.31 -6.43 -3.76
N MET A 273 -24.58 -6.21 -3.42
CA MET A 273 -25.69 -6.40 -4.38
C MET A 273 -25.68 -5.41 -5.54
N VAL A 274 -25.04 -4.25 -5.37
CA VAL A 274 -24.96 -3.20 -6.42
C VAL A 274 -23.86 -3.49 -7.43
N GLN A 275 -22.84 -4.28 -7.05
CA GLN A 275 -21.73 -4.68 -7.90
C GLN A 275 -20.96 -3.49 -8.52
N GLN A 276 -20.71 -2.44 -7.72
CA GLN A 276 -19.66 -1.49 -8.04
C GLN A 276 -18.28 -2.17 -7.98
N TYR A 277 -17.19 -1.45 -8.20
CA TYR A 277 -15.84 -2.00 -8.20
C TYR A 277 -15.56 -2.86 -6.95
N GLU A 278 -15.90 -2.34 -5.76
CA GLU A 278 -15.69 -3.00 -4.47
C GLU A 278 -16.48 -4.31 -4.36
N GLY A 279 -17.72 -4.33 -4.85
CA GLY A 279 -18.55 -5.55 -4.92
C GLY A 279 -17.93 -6.60 -5.84
N GLY A 280 -17.43 -6.18 -7.01
CA GLY A 280 -16.71 -7.05 -7.95
C GLY A 280 -15.42 -7.61 -7.36
N HIS A 281 -14.78 -6.88 -6.46
CA HIS A 281 -13.53 -7.27 -5.79
C HIS A 281 -13.74 -7.88 -4.38
N THR A 282 -14.98 -8.01 -3.89
CA THR A 282 -15.29 -8.73 -2.65
C THR A 282 -15.28 -10.24 -2.91
N LEU A 283 -14.10 -10.85 -2.77
CA LEU A 283 -13.74 -12.16 -3.31
C LEU A 283 -14.57 -13.32 -2.76
N HIS A 284 -14.95 -13.29 -1.48
CA HIS A 284 -15.66 -14.36 -0.81
C HIS A 284 -17.20 -14.22 -0.85
N GLY A 285 -17.73 -13.35 -1.73
CA GLY A 285 -19.15 -13.20 -1.98
C GLY A 285 -19.88 -12.32 -0.97
N ARG A 286 -21.22 -12.31 -1.06
CA ARG A 286 -22.10 -11.41 -0.30
C ARG A 286 -21.89 -11.45 1.21
N TRP A 287 -21.57 -12.62 1.76
CA TRP A 287 -21.50 -12.84 3.19
C TRP A 287 -20.08 -12.65 3.79
N THR A 288 -19.21 -11.98 3.05
CA THR A 288 -17.83 -11.69 3.51
C THR A 288 -17.81 -10.88 4.81
N LEU A 289 -18.51 -9.74 4.88
CA LEU A 289 -18.57 -8.93 6.11
C LEU A 289 -19.19 -9.69 7.29
N PRO A 290 -20.36 -10.33 7.16
CA PRO A 290 -20.92 -11.15 8.23
C PRO A 290 -19.97 -12.22 8.77
N ALA A 291 -19.20 -12.89 7.90
CA ALA A 291 -18.19 -13.86 8.32
C ALA A 291 -17.09 -13.21 9.16
N TYR A 292 -16.56 -12.07 8.71
CA TYR A 292 -15.58 -11.32 9.50
C TYR A 292 -16.15 -10.82 10.83
N GLN A 293 -17.40 -10.34 10.87
CA GLN A 293 -18.07 -9.96 12.12
C GLN A 293 -18.17 -11.13 13.12
N GLN A 294 -18.53 -12.32 12.64
CA GLN A 294 -18.56 -13.53 13.46
C GLN A 294 -17.19 -13.87 14.01
N ILE A 295 -16.16 -13.85 13.18
CA ILE A 295 -14.78 -14.18 13.58
C ILE A 295 -14.26 -13.18 14.61
N VAL A 296 -14.37 -11.88 14.34
CA VAL A 296 -13.85 -10.83 15.25
C VAL A 296 -14.61 -10.77 16.57
N SER A 297 -15.92 -11.04 16.55
CA SER A 297 -16.72 -11.19 17.78
C SER A 297 -16.19 -12.34 18.63
N GLY A 298 -15.90 -13.49 18.01
CA GLY A 298 -15.31 -14.63 18.69
C GLY A 298 -13.93 -14.32 19.31
N LEU A 299 -13.07 -13.60 18.58
CA LEU A 299 -11.75 -13.16 19.07
C LEU A 299 -11.88 -12.17 20.24
N ALA A 300 -12.78 -11.19 20.12
CA ALA A 300 -13.03 -10.22 21.18
C ALA A 300 -13.58 -10.89 22.46
N ASN A 301 -14.53 -11.79 22.32
CA ASN A 301 -15.05 -12.59 23.44
C ASN A 301 -13.95 -13.45 24.09
N SER A 302 -13.05 -14.02 23.29
CA SER A 302 -11.89 -14.78 23.79
C SER A 302 -10.90 -13.90 24.59
N LEU A 303 -10.75 -12.63 24.23
CA LEU A 303 -9.99 -11.66 25.03
C LEU A 303 -10.68 -11.38 26.39
N VAL A 304 -12.01 -11.27 26.38
CA VAL A 304 -12.79 -11.00 27.62
C VAL A 304 -12.78 -12.21 28.57
N SER A 305 -12.99 -13.41 28.02
CA SER A 305 -13.05 -14.65 28.85
C SER A 305 -11.66 -15.15 29.27
N GLY A 306 -10.59 -14.74 28.62
CA GLY A 306 -9.25 -15.29 28.80
C GLY A 306 -9.04 -16.66 28.15
N GLU A 307 -10.08 -17.25 27.54
CA GLU A 307 -9.98 -18.54 26.84
C GLU A 307 -9.25 -18.40 25.52
N ALA A 308 -8.70 -19.50 25.01
CA ALA A 308 -8.10 -19.52 23.66
C ALA A 308 -9.18 -19.35 22.57
N ALA A 309 -8.82 -18.75 21.46
CA ALA A 309 -9.70 -18.66 20.30
C ALA A 309 -10.03 -20.07 19.78
N LYS A 310 -11.32 -20.33 19.54
CA LYS A 310 -11.81 -21.68 19.16
C LYS A 310 -11.50 -22.07 17.71
N THR A 311 -11.24 -21.08 16.85
CA THR A 311 -11.04 -21.32 15.43
C THR A 311 -9.62 -20.94 15.09
N ASN A 312 -8.81 -21.91 14.71
CA ASN A 312 -7.48 -21.69 14.17
C ASN A 312 -7.07 -22.91 13.33
N ILE A 313 -6.70 -22.67 12.11
CA ILE A 313 -6.18 -23.71 11.20
C ILE A 313 -4.75 -23.37 10.82
N PRO A 314 -3.94 -24.35 10.38
CA PRO A 314 -2.62 -24.06 9.82
C PRO A 314 -2.73 -23.08 8.65
N TYR A 315 -1.82 -22.11 8.60
CA TYR A 315 -1.71 -21.24 7.43
C TYR A 315 -1.09 -22.00 6.25
N ASP A 316 -1.38 -21.52 5.03
CA ASP A 316 -0.70 -22.01 3.84
C ASP A 316 0.75 -21.54 3.81
N ASP A 317 1.69 -22.47 3.90
CA ASP A 317 3.12 -22.16 3.74
C ASP A 317 3.52 -22.23 2.27
N TRP A 318 3.72 -21.06 1.67
CA TRP A 318 4.11 -20.89 0.27
C TRP A 318 5.63 -20.71 0.08
N ARG A 319 6.41 -20.74 1.15
CA ARG A 319 7.87 -20.63 1.06
C ARG A 319 8.44 -21.76 0.20
N GLY A 320 9.24 -21.41 -0.80
CA GLY A 320 9.81 -22.36 -1.75
C GLY A 320 8.84 -22.92 -2.79
N LYS A 321 7.57 -22.47 -2.80
CA LYS A 321 6.60 -22.74 -3.85
C LYS A 321 6.54 -21.53 -4.78
N SER A 322 7.31 -21.53 -5.87
CA SER A 322 7.20 -20.48 -6.87
C SER A 322 5.96 -20.74 -7.74
N VAL A 323 5.05 -19.78 -7.78
CA VAL A 323 4.13 -19.67 -8.91
C VAL A 323 4.90 -18.90 -9.98
N GLU A 324 5.39 -19.58 -11.00
CA GLU A 324 5.93 -18.90 -12.18
C GLU A 324 4.80 -18.15 -12.85
N THR A 325 4.69 -16.87 -12.55
CA THR A 325 3.83 -15.97 -13.32
C THR A 325 4.71 -15.38 -14.41
N ALA A 326 4.32 -15.55 -15.66
CA ALA A 326 4.96 -14.95 -16.84
C ALA A 326 5.09 -13.41 -16.77
N LEU A 327 4.50 -12.78 -15.78
CA LEU A 327 4.50 -11.33 -15.55
C LEU A 327 5.82 -10.76 -14.97
N TYR A 328 6.73 -11.61 -14.49
CA TYR A 328 7.96 -11.16 -13.80
C TYR A 328 9.29 -11.60 -14.44
N ALA A 329 9.26 -12.24 -15.60
CA ALA A 329 10.45 -12.73 -16.29
C ALA A 329 11.02 -11.69 -17.27
N GLY A 330 11.25 -10.46 -16.85
CA GLY A 330 12.18 -9.60 -17.56
C GLY A 330 13.62 -10.04 -17.26
N PRO A 331 14.53 -10.18 -18.25
CA PRO A 331 15.92 -10.50 -17.99
C PRO A 331 16.53 -9.39 -17.14
N ARG A 332 16.95 -9.71 -15.92
CA ARG A 332 17.76 -8.82 -15.10
C ARG A 332 19.10 -8.67 -15.78
N GLN A 333 19.38 -7.49 -16.32
CA GLN A 333 20.66 -7.22 -16.97
C GLN A 333 21.74 -7.06 -15.89
N THR A 334 22.84 -7.77 -16.06
CA THR A 334 24.07 -7.61 -15.28
C THR A 334 25.07 -6.79 -16.09
N LEU A 335 25.77 -5.87 -15.42
CA LEU A 335 26.89 -5.15 -16.03
C LEU A 335 27.98 -6.11 -16.47
N THR A 336 28.60 -5.83 -17.62
CA THR A 336 29.91 -6.40 -18.00
C THR A 336 31.04 -5.75 -17.20
N ASP A 337 32.12 -6.50 -17.01
CA ASP A 337 33.23 -6.17 -16.11
C ASP A 337 34.04 -4.91 -16.46
N ASP A 338 33.76 -4.27 -17.59
CA ASP A 338 34.47 -3.07 -18.09
C ASP A 338 33.90 -1.72 -17.60
N LYS A 339 32.80 -1.76 -16.80
CA LYS A 339 32.11 -0.55 -16.32
C LYS A 339 32.09 -0.48 -14.81
N ALA A 340 32.62 0.60 -14.24
CA ALA A 340 32.62 0.79 -12.80
C ALA A 340 31.27 1.36 -12.34
N LEU A 341 30.63 0.64 -11.41
CA LEU A 341 29.41 1.07 -10.75
C LEU A 341 29.64 2.39 -9.98
N GLY A 342 28.79 3.38 -10.21
CA GLY A 342 28.92 4.70 -9.63
C GLY A 342 29.70 5.70 -10.48
N ASP A 343 30.38 5.27 -11.54
CA ASP A 343 30.99 6.18 -12.48
C ASP A 343 29.94 6.99 -13.24
N ARG A 344 30.30 8.22 -13.56
CA ARG A 344 29.43 9.10 -14.33
C ARG A 344 29.24 8.57 -15.74
N PHE A 345 27.99 8.47 -16.15
CA PHE A 345 27.63 8.17 -17.53
C PHE A 345 27.65 9.47 -18.34
N SER A 346 28.62 9.59 -19.24
CA SER A 346 28.82 10.80 -20.06
C SER A 346 28.30 10.65 -21.48
N GLU A 347 26.98 10.62 -21.70
CA GLU A 347 26.45 11.22 -22.92
C GLU A 347 26.12 12.66 -22.54
N ARG A 348 26.65 13.64 -23.32
CA ARG A 348 26.56 15.09 -23.13
C ARG A 348 25.30 15.52 -22.37
N LEU A 349 25.36 15.52 -21.06
CA LEU A 349 24.45 16.26 -20.19
C LEU A 349 25.17 17.53 -19.80
N ASP A 350 24.43 18.59 -19.80
CA ASP A 350 24.79 19.96 -19.56
C ASP A 350 26.12 20.17 -18.82
N ASP A 351 27.07 20.84 -19.45
CA ASP A 351 28.23 21.41 -18.77
C ASP A 351 27.85 22.59 -17.86
N LYS A 352 26.52 22.79 -17.65
CA LYS A 352 26.00 23.83 -16.77
C LYS A 352 26.45 23.57 -15.35
N VAL A 353 27.06 24.57 -14.76
CA VAL A 353 27.58 24.54 -13.38
C VAL A 353 26.88 25.55 -12.46
N GLU A 354 26.06 26.44 -13.03
CA GLU A 354 25.30 27.44 -12.27
C GLU A 354 23.80 27.27 -12.55
N TYR A 355 23.03 27.24 -11.48
CA TYR A 355 21.58 27.04 -11.52
C TYR A 355 20.86 28.04 -10.62
N GLY A 356 19.63 28.41 -11.04
CA GLY A 356 18.68 29.20 -10.24
C GLY A 356 17.59 28.31 -9.61
N ARG A 357 16.82 28.90 -8.72
CA ARG A 357 15.62 28.28 -8.16
C ARG A 357 14.57 28.05 -9.25
N GLY A 358 13.83 26.95 -9.15
CA GLY A 358 12.89 26.50 -10.19
C GLY A 358 13.53 25.68 -11.31
N GLU A 359 14.87 25.60 -11.38
CA GLU A 359 15.56 24.76 -12.34
C GLU A 359 15.77 23.35 -11.80
N ALA A 360 16.12 22.41 -12.70
CA ALA A 360 16.43 21.02 -12.34
C ALA A 360 17.88 20.67 -12.68
N VAL A 361 18.55 20.05 -11.74
CA VAL A 361 19.90 19.47 -11.91
C VAL A 361 19.76 17.99 -12.21
N GLN A 362 20.46 17.50 -13.24
CA GLN A 362 20.52 16.08 -13.54
C GLN A 362 21.96 15.54 -13.53
N ALA A 363 22.10 14.31 -13.05
CA ALA A 363 23.34 13.54 -13.19
C ALA A 363 23.03 12.09 -13.49
N ARG A 364 23.82 11.47 -14.35
CA ARG A 364 23.68 10.06 -14.74
C ARG A 364 24.88 9.25 -14.29
N PHE A 365 24.59 8.02 -13.85
CA PHE A 365 25.61 7.11 -13.34
C PHE A 365 25.39 5.69 -13.85
N TRP A 366 26.48 4.96 -14.07
CA TRP A 366 26.40 3.51 -14.20
C TRP A 366 25.90 2.92 -12.89
N SER A 367 24.89 2.08 -12.97
CA SER A 367 24.18 1.53 -11.82
C SER A 367 23.88 0.05 -12.02
N HIS A 368 23.35 -0.58 -10.97
CA HIS A 368 22.81 -1.92 -11.01
C HIS A 368 21.29 -1.86 -10.85
N ASP A 369 20.59 -2.92 -11.28
CA ASP A 369 19.15 -3.05 -11.12
C ASP A 369 18.77 -2.92 -9.64
N PRO A 370 17.98 -1.91 -9.25
CA PRO A 370 17.63 -1.67 -7.85
C PRO A 370 16.79 -2.81 -7.25
N THR A 371 16.06 -3.58 -8.08
CA THR A 371 15.23 -4.70 -7.61
C THR A 371 16.05 -5.91 -7.19
N ALA A 372 17.27 -6.06 -7.69
CA ALA A 372 18.18 -7.15 -7.32
C ALA A 372 18.78 -6.97 -5.91
N ASN A 373 18.93 -5.72 -5.46
CA ASN A 373 19.53 -5.37 -4.18
C ASN A 373 18.86 -4.13 -3.57
N PHE A 374 17.68 -4.33 -2.99
CA PHE A 374 16.97 -3.25 -2.30
C PHE A 374 17.81 -2.66 -1.17
N ARG A 375 17.80 -1.33 -1.11
CA ARG A 375 18.44 -0.56 -0.04
C ARG A 375 17.44 -0.17 1.03
N THR A 376 16.75 -1.15 1.63
CA THR A 376 15.74 -0.90 2.66
C THR A 376 16.32 -0.01 3.77
N GLY A 377 15.64 1.11 4.05
CA GLY A 377 16.07 2.09 5.04
C GLY A 377 17.29 2.96 4.63
N ASN A 378 17.73 2.87 3.37
CA ASN A 378 18.82 3.68 2.82
C ASN A 378 18.43 4.33 1.50
N ASN A 379 19.19 5.34 1.06
CA ASN A 379 18.90 6.14 -0.11
C ASN A 379 19.70 5.68 -1.34
N PHE A 380 19.16 5.92 -2.55
CA PHE A 380 19.86 5.83 -3.82
C PHE A 380 20.40 7.19 -4.28
N LEU A 381 19.81 8.29 -3.80
CA LEU A 381 20.21 9.66 -4.07
C LEU A 381 20.37 10.44 -2.78
N LYS A 382 21.42 11.25 -2.73
CA LYS A 382 21.56 12.35 -1.77
C LYS A 382 21.94 13.65 -2.51
N VAL A 383 21.28 14.75 -2.18
CA VAL A 383 21.70 16.10 -2.51
C VAL A 383 22.57 16.59 -1.36
N GLN A 384 23.78 17.02 -1.65
CA GLN A 384 24.70 17.49 -0.63
C GLN A 384 25.10 18.94 -0.87
N GLN A 385 25.03 19.76 0.18
CA GLN A 385 25.52 21.14 0.22
C GLN A 385 26.90 21.17 0.86
N LYS A 386 27.80 21.95 0.31
CA LYS A 386 29.12 22.19 0.91
C LYS A 386 29.00 23.21 2.05
N LYS A 387 29.39 22.83 3.23
CA LYS A 387 29.48 23.68 4.44
C LYS A 387 30.92 23.72 4.92
N GLN A 388 31.22 24.54 5.90
CA GLN A 388 32.60 24.67 6.47
C GLN A 388 33.13 23.31 6.98
N ALA A 389 32.28 22.49 7.57
CA ALA A 389 32.63 21.15 8.10
C ALA A 389 32.61 20.03 7.05
N GLY A 390 32.40 20.33 5.77
CA GLY A 390 32.35 19.36 4.70
C GLY A 390 30.97 19.28 4.00
N TRP A 391 30.68 18.17 3.35
CA TRP A 391 29.43 17.97 2.64
C TRP A 391 28.31 17.49 3.57
N LYS A 392 27.19 18.24 3.59
CA LYS A 392 26.00 17.93 4.40
C LYS A 392 24.85 17.56 3.47
N THR A 393 24.15 16.45 3.77
CA THR A 393 22.95 16.06 3.03
C THR A 393 21.79 17.01 3.34
N VAL A 394 21.12 17.50 2.31
CA VAL A 394 20.01 18.46 2.38
C VAL A 394 18.73 17.95 1.72
N ALA A 395 18.81 16.91 0.88
CA ALA A 395 17.67 16.18 0.34
C ALA A 395 18.10 14.76 -0.04
N THR A 396 17.13 13.86 -0.16
CA THR A 396 17.31 12.45 -0.55
C THR A 396 16.25 12.04 -1.56
N ASP A 397 16.28 10.81 -2.05
CA ASP A 397 15.22 10.23 -2.89
C ASP A 397 13.86 10.04 -2.19
N SER A 398 13.77 10.37 -0.90
CA SER A 398 12.49 10.46 -0.17
C SER A 398 11.84 11.85 -0.32
N ASP A 399 12.56 12.85 -0.83
CA ASP A 399 12.06 14.22 -0.96
C ASP A 399 11.37 14.44 -2.31
N TRP A 400 10.29 15.19 -2.31
CA TRP A 400 9.51 15.52 -3.51
C TRP A 400 10.24 16.38 -4.54
N SER A 401 11.34 17.00 -4.13
CA SER A 401 12.25 17.72 -5.03
C SER A 401 13.17 16.80 -5.81
N THR A 402 13.19 15.50 -5.56
CA THR A 402 14.13 14.57 -6.17
C THR A 402 13.42 13.40 -6.87
N THR A 403 14.06 12.88 -7.92
CA THR A 403 13.66 11.63 -8.56
C THR A 403 14.87 10.79 -8.94
N VAL A 404 14.73 9.49 -8.93
CA VAL A 404 15.71 8.54 -9.45
C VAL A 404 15.00 7.64 -10.47
N ARG A 405 15.55 7.59 -11.69
CA ARG A 405 15.05 6.71 -12.76
C ARG A 405 16.15 5.78 -13.22
N TRP A 406 15.81 4.52 -13.40
CA TRP A 406 16.71 3.52 -13.98
C TRP A 406 16.27 3.18 -15.39
N GLN A 407 17.24 3.07 -16.27
CA GLN A 407 17.05 2.66 -17.66
C GLN A 407 18.09 1.63 -18.03
N ALA A 408 17.65 0.53 -18.63
CA ALA A 408 18.55 -0.44 -19.23
C ALA A 408 19.28 0.20 -20.43
N LYS A 409 20.59 0.03 -20.50
CA LYS A 409 21.41 0.45 -21.64
C LYS A 409 22.51 -0.59 -21.90
N ASP A 410 22.57 -1.11 -23.12
CA ASP A 410 23.48 -2.18 -23.52
C ASP A 410 23.39 -3.37 -22.56
N GLN A 411 24.47 -3.64 -21.84
CA GLN A 411 24.54 -4.71 -20.81
C GLN A 411 24.56 -4.13 -19.39
N GLY A 412 23.98 -2.94 -19.17
CA GLY A 412 23.98 -2.30 -17.87
C GLY A 412 22.74 -1.49 -17.57
N MET A 413 22.74 -0.85 -16.43
CA MET A 413 21.70 0.09 -15.99
C MET A 413 22.30 1.49 -15.86
N ILE A 414 21.54 2.49 -16.25
CA ILE A 414 21.84 3.89 -15.97
C ILE A 414 20.85 4.41 -14.96
N ALA A 415 21.35 4.96 -13.85
CA ALA A 415 20.56 5.75 -12.93
C ALA A 415 20.65 7.23 -13.30
N THR A 416 19.50 7.85 -13.58
CA THR A 416 19.37 9.30 -13.75
C THR A 416 18.82 9.90 -12.47
N LEU A 417 19.62 10.71 -11.80
CA LEU A 417 19.26 11.45 -10.61
C LEU A 417 18.83 12.85 -11.04
N THR A 418 17.67 13.31 -10.60
CA THR A 418 17.16 14.65 -10.83
C THR A 418 16.87 15.33 -9.50
N TRP A 419 17.28 16.59 -9.36
CA TRP A 419 16.93 17.45 -8.24
C TRP A 419 16.31 18.75 -8.76
N HIS A 420 15.07 19.01 -8.40
CA HIS A 420 14.38 20.27 -8.65
C HIS A 420 14.70 21.24 -7.50
N ILE A 421 15.21 22.41 -7.86
CA ILE A 421 15.68 23.41 -6.90
C ILE A 421 14.50 24.22 -6.41
N ASP A 422 14.01 23.95 -5.21
CA ASP A 422 12.91 24.66 -4.59
C ASP A 422 13.28 26.13 -4.27
N ALA A 423 12.24 26.97 -4.12
CA ALA A 423 12.40 28.42 -3.88
C ALA A 423 13.18 28.77 -2.60
N ASN A 424 13.16 27.86 -1.60
CA ASN A 424 13.80 28.03 -0.30
C ASN A 424 15.24 27.48 -0.22
N VAL A 425 15.77 26.93 -1.32
CA VAL A 425 17.14 26.40 -1.33
C VAL A 425 18.15 27.54 -1.15
N GLU A 426 19.10 27.39 -0.24
CA GLU A 426 20.14 28.38 0.02
C GLU A 426 21.15 28.49 -1.13
N ASN A 427 21.75 29.67 -1.32
CA ASN A 427 22.87 29.82 -2.23
C ASN A 427 24.08 29.00 -1.76
N GLY A 428 24.88 28.51 -2.70
CA GLY A 428 26.09 27.78 -2.36
C GLY A 428 26.46 26.66 -3.33
N GLU A 429 27.48 25.90 -2.95
CA GLU A 429 27.95 24.75 -3.72
C GLU A 429 27.21 23.48 -3.34
N TYR A 430 26.74 22.73 -4.36
CA TYR A 430 26.00 21.48 -4.20
C TYR A 430 26.56 20.38 -5.11
N ARG A 431 26.23 19.13 -4.76
CA ARG A 431 26.44 17.96 -5.64
C ARG A 431 25.37 16.92 -5.43
N LEU A 432 25.15 16.09 -6.45
CA LEU A 432 24.35 14.86 -6.34
C LEU A 432 25.28 13.69 -6.05
N MET A 433 24.84 12.81 -5.14
CA MET A 433 25.53 11.58 -4.81
C MET A 433 24.62 10.41 -5.14
N HIS A 434 25.09 9.49 -5.99
CA HIS A 434 24.44 8.21 -6.25
C HIS A 434 24.99 7.13 -5.33
N LEU A 435 24.10 6.28 -4.87
CA LEU A 435 24.38 5.15 -3.97
C LEU A 435 23.69 3.90 -4.50
N GLY A 436 24.33 2.74 -4.39
CA GLY A 436 23.74 1.49 -4.82
C GLY A 436 24.47 0.28 -4.24
N ARG A 437 24.03 -0.89 -4.68
CA ARG A 437 24.71 -2.17 -4.45
C ARG A 437 24.88 -2.89 -5.75
N GLY A 438 26.05 -3.47 -5.98
CA GLY A 438 26.33 -4.32 -7.13
C GLY A 438 25.74 -5.73 -7.03
N PRO A 439 25.97 -6.56 -8.04
CA PRO A 439 25.40 -7.93 -8.12
C PRO A 439 25.67 -8.80 -6.89
N GLN A 440 26.84 -8.62 -6.27
CA GLN A 440 27.27 -9.37 -5.07
C GLN A 440 26.90 -8.66 -3.76
N GLY A 441 26.07 -7.60 -3.81
CA GLY A 441 25.68 -6.83 -2.63
C GLY A 441 26.72 -5.78 -2.18
N ASN A 442 27.87 -5.67 -2.81
CA ASN A 442 28.92 -4.71 -2.48
C ASN A 442 28.41 -3.27 -2.71
N PRO A 443 28.53 -2.36 -1.73
CA PRO A 443 28.08 -0.99 -1.90
C PRO A 443 28.98 -0.23 -2.87
N PHE A 444 28.37 0.66 -3.66
CA PHE A 444 29.07 1.64 -4.47
C PHE A 444 28.49 3.03 -4.28
N LYS A 445 29.27 4.04 -4.67
CA LYS A 445 28.86 5.45 -4.67
C LYS A 445 29.48 6.21 -5.85
N GLY A 446 28.74 7.20 -6.34
CA GLY A 446 29.19 8.12 -7.38
C GLY A 446 28.83 9.56 -7.03
N TYR A 447 29.54 10.53 -7.61
CA TYR A 447 29.30 11.95 -7.38
C TYR A 447 29.17 12.71 -8.71
N SER A 448 28.22 13.65 -8.75
CA SER A 448 28.15 14.64 -9.84
C SER A 448 29.33 15.62 -9.77
N ARG A 449 29.41 16.51 -10.76
CA ARG A 449 30.19 17.75 -10.61
C ARG A 449 29.61 18.57 -9.46
N THR A 450 30.45 19.43 -8.87
CA THR A 450 29.97 20.50 -7.99
C THR A 450 29.26 21.55 -8.85
N ILE A 451 28.12 22.02 -8.40
CA ILE A 451 27.30 23.04 -9.02
C ILE A 451 27.10 24.19 -8.05
N GLN A 452 26.85 25.38 -8.58
CA GLN A 452 26.60 26.61 -7.83
C GLN A 452 25.11 26.97 -7.93
N ILE A 453 24.43 27.14 -6.80
CA ILE A 453 23.08 27.70 -6.72
C ILE A 453 23.19 29.20 -6.37
N LYS A 454 22.52 30.03 -7.17
CA LYS A 454 22.52 31.49 -7.04
C LYS A 454 21.16 32.04 -6.61
#